data_64ba24fdad0a7c81487cc7dab5b9dc0d
#
_entry.id   64ba24fdad0a7c81487cc7dab5b9dc0d
#
_cell.length_a   1.000
_cell.length_b   1.000
_cell.length_c   1.000
_cell.angle_alpha   90.00
_cell.angle_beta   90.00
_cell.angle_gamma   90.00
#
_symmetry.space_group_name_H-M   'P 1'
#
loop_
_entity.id
_entity.type
_entity.pdbx_description
1 polymer ?
#
loop_
_entity_poly.entity_id
_entity_poly.type
_entity_poly.pdbx_seq_one_letter_code
_entity_poly.pdbx_strand_id
1 'polypeptide(L)'
;YCGREGPLTIDHVIPISQWQKYGVRRRVLDNKSNRVWACLQCNHAKAAMDPKEWFHQHPEFRARFIREARYLSDAVKRITGLF
;
A
#
# COMPACT_ATOMS: atom_id res chain seq x y z
N TYR A 1 -2.39 -7.98 2.15
CA TYR A 1 -1.84 -7.57 3.47
C TYR A 1 -1.95 -8.68 4.53
N CYS A 2 -3.12 -9.26 4.70
CA CYS A 2 -3.33 -10.27 5.76
C CYS A 2 -2.89 -11.68 5.39
N GLY A 3 -2.58 -11.94 4.12
CA GLY A 3 -2.19 -13.28 3.65
C GLY A 3 -3.34 -14.28 3.52
N ARG A 4 -4.58 -13.82 3.70
CA ARG A 4 -5.74 -14.71 3.57
C ARG A 4 -5.89 -15.20 2.13
N GLU A 5 -6.23 -16.46 1.97
CA GLU A 5 -6.57 -17.02 0.67
C GLU A 5 -7.95 -16.54 0.21
N GLY A 6 -8.17 -16.55 -1.10
CA GLY A 6 -9.44 -16.16 -1.69
C GLY A 6 -9.25 -15.16 -2.82
N PRO A 7 -10.34 -14.56 -3.31
CA PRO A 7 -10.26 -13.57 -4.38
C PRO A 7 -9.39 -12.39 -3.97
N LEU A 8 -8.45 -12.02 -4.85
CA LEU A 8 -7.56 -10.89 -4.63
C LEU A 8 -7.97 -9.73 -5.54
N THR A 9 -7.81 -8.53 -5.02
CA THR A 9 -8.00 -7.30 -5.77
C THR A 9 -6.70 -6.51 -5.78
N ILE A 10 -6.61 -5.53 -6.68
CA ILE A 10 -5.45 -4.65 -6.74
C ILE A 10 -5.68 -3.48 -5.80
N ASP A 11 -4.72 -3.24 -4.91
CA ASP A 11 -4.71 -2.08 -4.04
C ASP A 11 -3.50 -1.20 -4.35
N HIS A 12 -3.68 0.11 -4.29
CA HIS A 12 -2.57 1.06 -4.32
C HIS A 12 -2.10 1.27 -2.88
N VAL A 13 -0.84 0.98 -2.63
CA VAL A 13 -0.25 1.13 -1.29
C VAL A 13 -0.46 2.55 -0.79
N ILE A 14 -0.14 3.53 -1.63
CA ILE A 14 -0.39 4.95 -1.38
C ILE A 14 -1.60 5.35 -2.22
N PRO A 15 -2.69 5.84 -1.60
CA PRO A 15 -3.88 6.24 -2.36
C PRO A 15 -3.55 7.29 -3.42
N ILE A 16 -3.92 7.02 -4.68
CA ILE A 16 -3.64 7.93 -5.80
C ILE A 16 -4.25 9.30 -5.53
N SER A 17 -5.44 9.34 -4.96
CA SER A 17 -6.15 10.61 -4.67
C SER A 17 -5.40 11.55 -3.74
N GLN A 18 -4.38 11.06 -3.04
CA GLN A 18 -3.61 11.85 -2.08
C GLN A 18 -2.23 12.25 -2.59
N TRP A 19 -2.03 12.23 -3.90
CA TRP A 19 -0.73 12.55 -4.50
C TRP A 19 -0.18 13.92 -4.08
N GLN A 20 -1.06 14.92 -3.90
CA GLN A 20 -0.64 16.26 -3.48
C GLN A 20 -0.11 16.27 -2.05
N LYS A 21 -0.72 15.49 -1.17
CA LYS A 21 -0.29 15.36 0.24
C LYS A 21 1.15 14.88 0.34
N TYR A 22 1.56 13.99 -0.57
CA TYR A 22 2.89 13.39 -0.53
C TYR A 22 3.91 14.12 -1.41
N GLY A 23 3.49 15.18 -2.11
CA GLY A 23 4.41 15.97 -2.91
C GLY A 23 4.96 15.26 -4.14
N VAL A 24 4.23 14.27 -4.67
CA VAL A 24 4.62 13.53 -5.86
C VAL A 24 3.60 13.75 -6.98
N ARG A 25 3.98 13.43 -8.21
CA ARG A 25 3.05 13.50 -9.33
C ARG A 25 2.08 12.32 -9.28
N ARG A 26 0.83 12.54 -9.69
CA ARG A 26 -0.19 11.50 -9.70
C ARG A 26 0.26 10.23 -10.42
N ARG A 27 0.95 10.36 -11.54
CA ARG A 27 1.44 9.21 -12.32
C ARG A 27 2.46 8.35 -11.58
N VAL A 28 3.13 8.90 -10.58
CA VAL A 28 4.06 8.13 -9.73
C VAL A 28 3.28 7.12 -8.89
N LEU A 29 2.09 7.51 -8.43
CA LEU A 29 1.22 6.63 -7.65
C LEU A 29 0.35 5.75 -8.54
N ASP A 30 -0.04 6.23 -9.72
CA ASP A 30 -0.80 5.46 -10.69
C ASP A 30 0.15 4.60 -11.54
N ASN A 31 0.83 3.68 -10.88
CA ASN A 31 1.86 2.85 -11.47
C ASN A 31 1.90 1.49 -10.76
N LYS A 32 2.28 0.46 -11.51
CA LYS A 32 2.40 -0.89 -10.94
C LYS A 32 3.37 -0.98 -9.76
N SER A 33 4.33 -0.06 -9.65
CA SER A 33 5.26 0.02 -8.53
C SER A 33 4.62 0.51 -7.23
N ASN A 34 3.33 0.87 -7.27
CA ASN A 34 2.53 1.23 -6.09
C ASN A 34 1.33 0.30 -5.93
N ARG A 35 1.32 -0.85 -6.59
CA ARG A 35 0.20 -1.81 -6.55
C ARG A 35 0.61 -3.09 -5.86
N VAL A 36 -0.32 -3.64 -5.08
CA VAL A 36 -0.18 -4.95 -4.45
C VAL A 36 -1.50 -5.70 -4.56
N TRP A 37 -1.43 -7.02 -4.46
CA TRP A 37 -2.62 -7.84 -4.36
C TRP A 37 -3.12 -7.79 -2.91
N ALA A 38 -4.40 -7.57 -2.75
CA ALA A 38 -5.02 -7.52 -1.42
C ALA A 38 -6.37 -8.24 -1.46
N CYS A 39 -6.73 -8.89 -0.36
CA CYS A 39 -8.07 -9.45 -0.27
C CYS A 39 -9.10 -8.31 -0.20
N LEU A 40 -10.35 -8.62 -0.59
CA LEU A 40 -11.39 -7.61 -0.68
C LEU A 40 -11.63 -6.91 0.67
N GLN A 41 -11.57 -7.65 1.77
CA GLN A 41 -11.77 -7.09 3.10
C GLN A 41 -10.67 -6.09 3.46
N CYS A 42 -9.40 -6.44 3.23
CA CYS A 42 -8.28 -5.53 3.48
C CYS A 42 -8.37 -4.29 2.58
N ASN A 43 -8.72 -4.48 1.31
CA ASN A 43 -8.85 -3.37 0.38
C ASN A 43 -9.92 -2.38 0.83
N HIS A 44 -11.09 -2.89 1.24
CA HIS A 44 -12.18 -2.05 1.75
C HIS A 44 -11.83 -1.38 3.08
N ALA A 45 -11.22 -2.11 4.00
CA ALA A 45 -10.85 -1.57 5.30
C ALA A 45 -9.80 -0.47 5.19
N LYS A 46 -8.81 -0.66 4.30
CA LYS A 46 -7.78 0.33 4.06
C LYS A 46 -8.32 1.55 3.32
N ALA A 47 -9.13 1.33 2.28
CA ALA A 47 -9.70 2.39 1.44
C ALA A 47 -8.61 3.42 1.07
N ALA A 48 -8.84 4.72 1.33
CA ALA A 48 -7.88 5.79 1.06
C ALA A 48 -7.03 6.15 2.29
N MET A 49 -6.91 5.23 3.25
CA MET A 49 -6.13 5.45 4.46
C MET A 49 -4.64 5.63 4.13
N ASP A 50 -3.98 6.53 4.83
CA ASP A 50 -2.54 6.68 4.76
C ASP A 50 -1.85 5.35 5.08
N PRO A 51 -0.88 4.91 4.28
CA PRO A 51 -0.22 3.62 4.53
C PRO A 51 0.47 3.55 5.90
N LYS A 52 0.99 4.66 6.43
CA LYS A 52 1.58 4.68 7.77
C LYS A 52 0.54 4.39 8.83
N GLU A 53 -0.65 4.98 8.69
CA GLU A 53 -1.77 4.74 9.59
C GLU A 53 -2.25 3.29 9.49
N TRP A 54 -2.40 2.79 8.28
CA TRP A 54 -2.81 1.41 8.03
C TRP A 54 -1.88 0.40 8.72
N PHE A 55 -0.57 0.56 8.52
CA PHE A 55 0.41 -0.35 9.11
C PHE A 55 0.59 -0.12 10.62
N HIS A 56 0.30 1.07 11.12
CA HIS A 56 0.30 1.33 12.55
C HIS A 56 -0.83 0.56 13.25
N GLN A 57 -2.00 0.51 12.62
CA GLN A 57 -3.14 -0.25 13.14
C GLN A 57 -2.96 -1.76 13.00
N HIS A 58 -2.12 -2.20 12.08
CA HIS A 58 -1.93 -3.63 11.76
C HIS A 58 -0.44 -3.99 11.70
N PRO A 59 0.24 -4.02 12.84
CA PRO A 59 1.69 -4.29 12.86
C PRO A 59 2.06 -5.67 12.27
N GLU A 60 1.18 -6.65 12.36
CA GLU A 60 1.38 -7.96 11.74
C GLU A 60 1.37 -7.87 10.20
N PHE A 61 0.55 -7.00 9.65
CA PHE A 61 0.51 -6.77 8.21
C PHE A 61 1.76 -6.04 7.73
N ARG A 62 2.28 -5.14 8.56
CA ARG A 62 3.52 -4.42 8.27
C ARG A 62 4.69 -5.39 8.11
N ALA A 63 4.86 -6.30 9.05
CA ALA A 63 5.94 -7.28 9.00
C ALA A 63 5.84 -8.15 7.75
N ARG A 64 4.64 -8.62 7.43
CA ARG A 64 4.39 -9.41 6.22
C ARG A 64 4.65 -8.61 4.95
N PHE A 65 4.21 -7.36 4.91
CA PHE A 65 4.40 -6.48 3.76
C PHE A 65 5.88 -6.27 3.46
N ILE A 66 6.68 -5.95 4.48
CA ILE A 66 8.13 -5.75 4.33
C ILE A 66 8.78 -7.02 3.76
N ARG A 67 8.37 -8.18 4.24
CA ARG A 67 8.94 -9.47 3.81
C ARG A 67 8.55 -9.84 2.38
N GLU A 68 7.32 -9.57 1.98
CA GLU A 68 6.74 -10.11 0.73
C GLU A 68 6.58 -9.09 -0.40
N ALA A 69 6.49 -7.79 -0.08
CA ALA A 69 6.31 -6.77 -1.11
C ALA A 69 7.56 -6.65 -1.99
N ARG A 70 7.32 -6.61 -3.29
CA ARG A 70 8.38 -6.50 -4.30
C ARG A 70 7.96 -5.42 -5.30
N TYR A 71 8.88 -4.98 -6.12
CA TYR A 71 8.61 -4.06 -7.24
C TYR A 71 8.04 -2.70 -6.82
N LEU A 72 8.22 -2.30 -5.56
CA LEU A 72 7.82 -0.97 -5.11
C LEU A 72 8.86 0.06 -5.54
N SER A 73 8.40 1.22 -5.98
CA SER A 73 9.30 2.33 -6.32
C SER A 73 9.96 2.91 -5.07
N ASP A 74 11.09 3.60 -5.26
CA ASP A 74 11.77 4.27 -4.15
C ASP A 74 10.88 5.34 -3.52
N ALA A 75 10.06 6.03 -4.32
CA ALA A 75 9.09 6.99 -3.81
C ALA A 75 8.09 6.34 -2.86
N VAL A 76 7.55 5.18 -3.23
CA VAL A 76 6.61 4.43 -2.39
C VAL A 76 7.28 3.98 -1.11
N LYS A 77 8.48 3.43 -1.19
CA LYS A 77 9.24 3.01 -0.02
C LYS A 77 9.50 4.16 0.94
N ARG A 78 9.89 5.31 0.42
CA ARG A 78 10.17 6.50 1.22
C ARG A 78 8.91 7.02 1.92
N ILE A 79 7.81 7.11 1.19
CA ILE A 79 6.54 7.64 1.74
C ILE A 79 5.99 6.71 2.81
N THR A 80 6.08 5.40 2.62
CA THR A 80 5.60 4.44 3.62
C THR A 80 6.47 4.42 4.87
N GLY A 81 7.75 4.78 4.74
CA GLY A 81 8.69 4.77 5.85
C GLY A 81 9.05 3.38 6.35
N LEU A 82 8.80 2.33 5.55
CA LEU A 82 9.02 0.94 5.98
C LEU A 82 10.39 0.39 5.61
N PHE A 83 11.09 1.05 4.70
CA PHE A 83 12.34 0.54 4.12
C PHE A 83 13.50 1.49 4.35
#